data_d630143b7cfebfb2cd89227a7343db1d
#
_entry.id   d630143b7cfebfb2cd89227a7343db1d
#
_cell.length_a   1.000
_cell.length_b   1.000
_cell.length_c   1.000
_cell.angle_alpha   90.00
_cell.angle_beta   90.00
_cell.angle_gamma   90.00
#
_symmetry.space_group_name_H-M   'P 1'
#
loop_
_entity.id
_entity.type
_entity.pdbx_description
1 polymer ?
#
loop_
_entity_poly.entity_id
_entity_poly.type
_entity_poly.pdbx_seq_one_letter_code
_entity_poly.pdbx_strand_id
1 'polypeptide(L)' 'MVLELSPVQVTAVRDLLEARLGGLSSEIRHTDSPRVRQELREERELLRGLLGELRADAA' A
#
# COMPACT_ATOMS: atom_id res chain seq x y z
N MET A 1 17.48 0.21 -5.65
CA MET A 1 17.55 1.49 -4.91
C MET A 1 17.53 1.21 -3.42
N VAL A 2 18.49 1.76 -2.69
CA VAL A 2 18.49 1.64 -1.23
C VAL A 2 17.88 2.92 -0.65
N LEU A 3 16.89 2.76 0.21
CA LEU A 3 16.21 3.89 0.83
C LEU A 3 16.40 3.80 2.35
N GLU A 4 17.07 4.79 2.92
CA GLU A 4 17.26 4.87 4.36
C GLU A 4 16.23 5.83 4.97
N LEU A 5 15.42 5.32 5.88
CA LEU A 5 14.38 6.09 6.54
C LEU A 5 14.61 6.08 8.06
N SER A 6 14.34 7.22 8.70
CA SER A 6 14.29 7.29 10.15
C SER A 6 13.05 6.53 10.67
N PRO A 7 13.03 6.16 11.96
CA PRO A 7 11.83 5.50 12.53
C PRO A 7 10.55 6.33 12.36
N VAL A 8 10.64 7.64 12.45
CA VAL A 8 9.48 8.53 12.24
C VAL A 8 9.02 8.47 10.80
N GLN A 9 9.96 8.47 9.85
CA GLN A 9 9.65 8.38 8.43
C GLN A 9 9.01 7.03 8.08
N VAL A 10 9.52 5.94 8.64
CA VAL A 10 8.95 4.60 8.45
C VAL A 10 7.49 4.58 8.92
N THR A 11 7.22 5.13 10.09
CA THR A 11 5.85 5.19 10.61
C THR A 11 4.93 6.01 9.70
N ALA A 12 5.40 7.15 9.21
CA ALA A 12 4.61 8.00 8.32
C ALA A 12 4.29 7.29 7.01
N VAL A 13 5.27 6.62 6.40
CA VAL A 13 5.06 5.88 5.15
C VAL A 13 4.11 4.72 5.38
N ARG A 14 4.29 3.97 6.47
CA ARG A 14 3.40 2.87 6.82
C ARG A 14 1.95 3.34 6.96
N ASP A 15 1.74 4.44 7.67
CA ASP A 15 0.39 4.97 7.88
C ASP A 15 -0.26 5.40 6.56
N LEU A 16 0.51 6.02 5.67
CA LEU A 16 0.03 6.38 4.34
C LEU A 16 -0.36 5.15 3.51
N LEU A 17 0.46 4.10 3.56
CA LEU A 17 0.17 2.86 2.84
C LEU A 17 -1.08 2.18 3.39
N GLU A 18 -1.23 2.12 4.70
CA GLU A 18 -2.41 1.53 5.33
C GLU A 18 -3.68 2.29 4.98
N ALA A 19 -3.62 3.62 5.00
CA ALA A 19 -4.75 4.47 4.62
C ALA A 19 -5.14 4.25 3.15
N ARG A 20 -4.16 4.19 2.25
CA ARG A 20 -4.43 3.96 0.83
C ARG A 20 -5.00 2.56 0.60
N LEU A 21 -4.48 1.55 1.30
CA LEU A 21 -4.98 0.18 1.19
C LEU A 21 -6.45 0.09 1.61
N GLY A 22 -6.84 0.79 2.68
CA GLY A 22 -8.24 0.85 3.10
C GLY A 22 -9.13 1.48 2.01
N GLY A 23 -8.68 2.58 1.42
CA GLY A 23 -9.39 3.24 0.33
C GLY A 23 -9.51 2.36 -0.91
N LEU A 24 -8.44 1.63 -1.25
CA LEU A 24 -8.45 0.71 -2.41
C LEU A 24 -9.49 -0.39 -2.25
N SER A 25 -9.61 -0.96 -1.05
CA SER A 25 -10.60 -2.01 -0.81
C SER A 25 -12.01 -1.51 -1.06
N SER A 26 -12.32 -0.28 -0.65
CA SER A 26 -13.60 0.35 -0.92
C SER A 26 -13.82 0.61 -2.41
N GLU A 27 -12.82 1.17 -3.10
CA GLU A 27 -12.90 1.45 -4.53
C GLU A 27 -13.12 0.18 -5.34
N ILE A 28 -12.42 -0.92 -5.00
CA ILE A 28 -12.57 -2.20 -5.68
C ILE A 28 -14.00 -2.71 -5.58
N ARG A 29 -14.64 -2.56 -4.41
CA ARG A 29 -16.01 -3.00 -4.22
C ARG A 29 -17.04 -2.15 -4.94
N HIS A 30 -16.75 -0.86 -5.16
CA HIS A 30 -17.72 0.09 -5.70
C HIS A 30 -17.52 0.42 -7.18
N THR A 31 -16.43 -0.02 -7.81
CA THR A 31 -16.23 0.24 -9.23
C THR A 31 -17.01 -0.76 -10.10
N ASP A 32 -17.64 -0.25 -11.15
CA ASP A 32 -18.35 -1.05 -12.13
C ASP A 32 -17.46 -1.49 -13.31
N SER A 33 -16.26 -0.94 -13.40
CA SER A 33 -15.33 -1.23 -14.50
C SER A 33 -14.42 -2.40 -14.16
N PRO A 34 -14.47 -3.51 -14.90
CA PRO A 34 -13.55 -4.63 -14.66
C PRO A 34 -12.08 -4.23 -14.84
N ARG A 35 -11.79 -3.34 -15.78
CA ARG A 35 -10.42 -2.88 -16.02
C ARG A 35 -9.89 -2.06 -14.84
N VAL A 36 -10.70 -1.12 -14.36
CA VAL A 36 -10.32 -0.30 -13.21
C VAL A 36 -10.16 -1.17 -11.97
N ARG A 37 -11.06 -2.14 -11.78
CA ARG A 37 -10.95 -3.08 -10.65
C ARG A 37 -9.63 -3.83 -10.68
N GLN A 38 -9.22 -4.28 -11.86
CA GLN A 38 -7.94 -5.00 -12.00
C GLN A 38 -6.76 -4.09 -11.70
N GLU A 39 -6.78 -2.86 -12.18
CA GLU A 39 -5.72 -1.88 -11.89
C GLU A 39 -5.62 -1.61 -10.39
N LEU A 40 -6.75 -1.48 -9.71
CA LEU A 40 -6.78 -1.26 -8.26
C LEU A 40 -6.25 -2.47 -7.48
N ARG A 41 -6.55 -3.69 -7.95
CA ARG A 41 -6.01 -4.91 -7.33
C ARG A 41 -4.50 -4.99 -7.49
N GLU A 42 -3.98 -4.60 -8.63
CA GLU A 42 -2.54 -4.58 -8.88
C GLU A 42 -1.86 -3.56 -7.98
N GLU A 43 -2.43 -2.38 -7.82
CA GLU A 43 -1.92 -1.37 -6.89
C GLU A 43 -1.94 -1.93 -5.46
N ARG A 44 -3.01 -2.60 -5.06
CA ARG A 44 -3.12 -3.17 -3.72
C ARG A 44 -2.01 -4.18 -3.44
N GLU A 45 -1.73 -5.07 -4.38
CA GLU A 45 -0.67 -6.07 -4.19
C GLU A 45 0.70 -5.42 -4.11
N LEU A 46 0.94 -4.39 -4.93
CA LEU A 46 2.19 -3.64 -4.90
C LEU A 46 2.40 -2.98 -3.54
N LEU A 47 1.36 -2.31 -3.01
CA LEU A 47 1.45 -1.63 -1.73
C LEU A 47 1.56 -2.60 -0.55
N ARG A 48 0.89 -3.75 -0.61
CA ARG A 48 1.03 -4.79 0.40
C ARG A 48 2.45 -5.33 0.47
N GLY A 49 3.06 -5.55 -0.68
CA GLY A 49 4.45 -5.99 -0.74
C GLY A 49 5.38 -4.97 -0.12
N LEU A 50 5.20 -3.69 -0.44
CA LEU A 50 6.00 -2.62 0.12
C LEU A 50 5.82 -2.51 1.64
N LEU A 51 4.59 -2.59 2.11
CA LEU A 51 4.30 -2.56 3.55
C LEU A 51 4.97 -3.72 4.29
N GLY A 52 4.96 -4.91 3.68
CA GLY A 52 5.64 -6.09 4.23
C GLY A 52 7.14 -5.87 4.35
N GLU A 53 7.76 -5.25 3.36
CA GLU A 53 9.19 -4.92 3.39
C GLU A 53 9.51 -3.91 4.50
N LEU A 54 8.68 -2.89 4.66
CA LEU A 54 8.86 -1.90 5.73
C LEU A 54 8.79 -2.54 7.11
N ARG A 55 7.87 -3.48 7.30
CA ARG A 55 7.73 -4.20 8.59
C ARG A 55 8.93 -5.11 8.85
N ALA A 56 9.44 -5.77 7.83
CA ALA A 56 10.61 -6.63 7.96
C ALA A 56 11.85 -5.82 8.35
N ASP A 57 12.04 -4.64 7.75
CA ASP A 57 13.16 -3.77 8.06
C ASP A 57 13.07 -3.15 9.46
N ALA A 58 11.86 -2.99 9.98
CA ALA A 58 11.62 -2.41 11.30
C ALA A 58 11.81 -3.41 12.45
N ALA A 59 11.97 -4.68 12.12
CA ALA A 59 12.10 -5.74 13.14
C ALA A 59 13.55 -5.84 13.77
#